data_9d7a0912c44820fbfb31257d6197cdc8
#
_entry.id   9d7a0912c44820fbfb31257d6197cdc8
#
_cell.length_a   1.000
_cell.length_b   1.000
_cell.length_c   1.000
_cell.angle_alpha   90.00
_cell.angle_beta   90.00
_cell.angle_gamma   90.00
#
_symmetry.space_group_name_H-M   'P 1'
#
loop_
_entity.id
_entity.type
_entity.pdbx_description
1 polymer ?
#
loop_
_entity_poly.entity_id
_entity_poly.type
_entity_poly.pdbx_seq_one_letter_code
_entity_poly.pdbx_strand_id
1 'polypeptide(L)'
;MAAAGPLWGLRRRVRGGGGVGEAGDDWGELGAAPGLAAGASSEGFLLGLQEKPDLYGPFWVTTTLIFVTAVAGNFADYLQAPDDVRWANDIDKVSYSAILFYGYATVVPTVLYWMLSTRGAAIPLLSLVCLYGYSLSLYIPAAVLCMIPSPGWRWFVVMLAGLITSSFVGLNLKQPLEAAFPGKGAAASGVLGLVNFSIAFGLKLYFFKY
;
A
#
# COMPACT_ATOMS: atom_id res chain seq x y z
N MET A 1 62.35 -32.03 -9.05
CA MET A 1 62.18 -33.27 -8.29
C MET A 1 60.83 -33.23 -7.60
N ALA A 2 60.06 -34.29 -7.82
CA ALA A 2 58.81 -34.72 -7.20
C ALA A 2 57.62 -33.75 -7.21
N ALA A 3 56.65 -33.81 -8.07
CA ALA A 3 55.64 -34.86 -8.32
C ALA A 3 54.74 -35.18 -7.10
N ALA A 4 53.56 -34.67 -7.07
CA ALA A 4 52.44 -35.27 -6.39
C ALA A 4 51.14 -34.94 -7.11
N GLY A 5 50.49 -35.97 -7.54
CA GLY A 5 49.34 -36.01 -8.44
C GLY A 5 47.95 -35.86 -7.77
N PRO A 6 46.91 -36.03 -8.59
CA PRO A 6 45.53 -35.67 -8.26
C PRO A 6 44.81 -36.77 -7.50
N LEU A 7 44.05 -36.43 -6.46
CA LEU A 7 43.16 -37.34 -5.76
C LEU A 7 41.76 -37.28 -6.37
N TRP A 8 41.53 -38.08 -7.41
CA TRP A 8 40.23 -38.56 -7.82
C TRP A 8 39.91 -39.85 -7.05
N GLY A 9 38.85 -39.88 -6.34
CA GLY A 9 38.28 -41.14 -5.95
C GLY A 9 37.74 -41.21 -4.52
N LEU A 10 36.43 -41.19 -4.43
CA LEU A 10 35.62 -41.98 -3.48
C LEU A 10 34.15 -41.82 -3.89
N ARG A 11 33.78 -42.60 -4.80
CA ARG A 11 33.09 -43.88 -4.75
C ARG A 11 31.76 -43.82 -3.96
N ARG A 12 30.72 -43.73 -4.78
CA ARG A 12 29.32 -44.17 -4.50
C ARG A 12 29.26 -45.36 -3.53
N ARG A 13 28.42 -45.23 -2.55
CA ARG A 13 27.82 -46.41 -1.94
C ARG A 13 26.31 -46.34 -2.07
N VAL A 14 25.80 -46.95 -3.13
CA VAL A 14 24.43 -47.39 -3.24
C VAL A 14 24.24 -48.55 -2.28
N ARG A 15 23.32 -48.48 -1.37
CA ARG A 15 22.74 -49.63 -0.72
C ARG A 15 21.24 -49.45 -0.67
N GLY A 16 20.56 -50.24 -1.45
CA GLY A 16 19.13 -50.38 -1.47
C GLY A 16 18.59 -50.98 -0.17
N GLY A 17 17.37 -50.69 0.09
CA GLY A 17 16.53 -51.26 1.13
C GLY A 17 15.13 -50.79 0.85
N GLY A 18 14.28 -51.66 0.33
CA GLY A 18 12.90 -51.40 0.02
C GLY A 18 12.11 -51.15 1.30
N GLY A 19 11.23 -50.19 1.23
CA GLY A 19 10.17 -49.92 2.14
C GLY A 19 9.06 -49.25 1.35
N VAL A 20 8.08 -50.06 0.94
CA VAL A 20 6.78 -49.57 0.47
C VAL A 20 6.09 -49.08 1.74
N GLY A 21 6.00 -47.77 1.90
CA GLY A 21 5.37 -47.14 3.05
C GLY A 21 4.88 -45.75 2.67
N GLU A 22 3.56 -45.66 2.55
CA GLU A 22 2.73 -44.49 2.68
C GLU A 22 3.13 -43.24 1.85
N ALA A 23 2.59 -43.20 0.64
CA ALA A 23 2.26 -41.97 -0.05
C ALA A 23 1.10 -41.30 0.71
N GLY A 24 1.38 -40.82 1.93
CA GLY A 24 0.46 -40.09 2.78
C GLY A 24 1.06 -38.75 3.06
N ASP A 25 0.33 -37.68 2.64
CA ASP A 25 0.31 -36.34 3.25
C ASP A 25 1.49 -35.39 3.02
N ASP A 26 2.19 -35.53 1.91
CA ASP A 26 3.21 -34.52 1.52
C ASP A 26 2.61 -33.23 0.90
N TRP A 27 1.28 -33.11 0.88
CA TRP A 27 0.58 -31.90 0.45
C TRP A 27 0.45 -30.86 1.55
N GLY A 28 0.77 -31.21 2.80
CA GLY A 28 0.68 -30.30 3.95
C GLY A 28 1.81 -29.28 4.02
N GLU A 29 2.99 -29.57 3.49
CA GLU A 29 4.15 -28.65 3.53
C GLU A 29 4.28 -27.77 2.29
N LEU A 30 3.61 -28.11 1.18
CA LEU A 30 3.52 -27.23 0.00
C LEU A 30 2.54 -26.07 0.17
N GLY A 31 1.75 -26.06 1.27
CA GLY A 31 0.73 -25.04 1.53
C GLY A 31 1.20 -23.79 2.27
N ALA A 32 2.39 -23.78 2.81
CA ALA A 32 2.95 -22.62 3.49
C ALA A 32 4.21 -22.16 2.76
N ALA A 33 4.05 -21.58 1.58
CA ALA A 33 5.12 -20.75 1.03
C ALA A 33 5.45 -19.69 2.10
N PRO A 34 6.67 -19.69 2.66
CA PRO A 34 7.03 -18.78 3.77
C PRO A 34 6.82 -17.28 3.40
N GLY A 35 6.72 -16.99 2.10
CA GLY A 35 6.37 -15.67 1.60
C GLY A 35 4.91 -15.26 1.76
N LEU A 36 3.95 -16.23 1.79
CA LEU A 36 2.52 -15.87 1.93
C LEU A 36 2.16 -15.55 3.39
N ALA A 37 2.76 -16.26 4.35
CA ALA A 37 2.56 -16.00 5.78
C ALA A 37 3.28 -14.71 6.22
N ALA A 38 4.45 -14.42 5.66
CA ALA A 38 5.17 -13.15 5.90
C ALA A 38 4.45 -11.94 5.29
N GLY A 39 3.74 -12.11 4.16
CA GLY A 39 2.94 -11.05 3.55
C GLY A 39 1.65 -10.72 4.30
N ALA A 40 1.20 -11.58 5.21
CA ALA A 40 -0.01 -11.33 6.01
C ALA A 40 0.25 -10.43 7.24
N SER A 41 1.50 -10.29 7.70
CA SER A 41 1.88 -9.30 8.71
C SER A 41 2.23 -7.97 8.04
N SER A 42 1.87 -6.86 8.69
CA SER A 42 2.20 -5.51 8.17
C SER A 42 3.71 -5.33 7.92
N GLU A 43 4.54 -5.98 8.69
CA GLU A 43 6.01 -5.98 8.53
C GLU A 43 6.45 -6.77 7.29
N GLY A 44 5.80 -7.89 6.98
CA GLY A 44 6.09 -8.70 5.80
C GLY A 44 5.75 -8.02 4.49
N PHE A 45 4.74 -7.15 4.48
CA PHE A 45 4.36 -6.40 3.28
C PHE A 45 5.45 -5.43 2.83
N LEU A 46 5.99 -4.62 3.74
CA LEU A 46 7.08 -3.69 3.40
C LEU A 46 8.34 -4.43 2.98
N LEU A 47 8.69 -5.56 3.65
CA LEU A 47 9.84 -6.38 3.27
C LEU A 47 9.68 -6.96 1.86
N GLY A 48 8.49 -7.46 1.52
CA GLY A 48 8.19 -7.92 0.16
C GLY A 48 8.33 -6.83 -0.90
N LEU A 49 7.91 -5.60 -0.58
CA LEU A 49 8.09 -4.44 -1.47
C LEU A 49 9.55 -4.00 -1.59
N GLN A 50 10.41 -4.30 -0.61
CA GLN A 50 11.84 -4.01 -0.71
C GLN A 50 12.58 -5.01 -1.60
N GLU A 51 12.16 -6.27 -1.61
CA GLU A 51 12.76 -7.29 -2.47
C GLU A 51 12.38 -7.11 -3.95
N LYS A 52 11.11 -6.83 -4.23
CA LYS A 52 10.60 -6.67 -5.60
C LYS A 52 9.57 -5.53 -5.64
N PRO A 53 10.03 -4.26 -5.74
CA PRO A 53 9.13 -3.13 -5.86
C PRO A 53 8.42 -3.17 -7.22
N ASP A 54 7.09 -3.26 -7.20
CA ASP A 54 6.26 -3.26 -8.40
C ASP A 54 5.41 -1.98 -8.44
N LEU A 55 5.76 -1.07 -9.35
CA LEU A 55 5.02 0.18 -9.56
C LEU A 55 3.75 0.00 -10.41
N TYR A 56 3.59 -1.12 -11.08
CA TYR A 56 2.43 -1.34 -11.95
C TYR A 56 1.11 -1.32 -11.16
N GLY A 57 1.07 -2.04 -10.03
CA GLY A 57 -0.10 -2.04 -9.15
C GLY A 57 -0.46 -0.65 -8.62
N PRO A 58 0.45 0.07 -7.95
CA PRO A 58 0.21 1.42 -7.46
C PRO A 58 -0.24 2.42 -8.53
N PHE A 59 0.34 2.34 -9.73
CA PHE A 59 -0.05 3.19 -10.85
C PHE A 59 -1.52 2.96 -11.24
N TRP A 60 -1.94 1.70 -11.44
CA TRP A 60 -3.32 1.39 -11.81
C TRP A 60 -4.31 1.69 -10.69
N VAL A 61 -3.96 1.43 -9.44
CA VAL A 61 -4.79 1.78 -8.29
C VAL A 61 -5.03 3.29 -8.24
N THR A 62 -3.97 4.08 -8.36
CA THR A 62 -4.08 5.56 -8.34
C THR A 62 -4.88 6.08 -9.52
N THR A 63 -4.63 5.56 -10.73
CA THR A 63 -5.38 5.94 -11.94
C THR A 63 -6.87 5.62 -11.79
N THR A 64 -7.20 4.41 -11.34
CA THR A 64 -8.60 4.00 -11.11
C THR A 64 -9.26 4.90 -10.07
N LEU A 65 -8.56 5.21 -8.98
CA LEU A 65 -9.08 6.08 -7.94
C LEU A 65 -9.39 7.49 -8.45
N ILE A 66 -8.54 8.06 -9.32
CA ILE A 66 -8.77 9.36 -9.95
C ILE A 66 -10.11 9.37 -10.68
N PHE A 67 -10.33 8.39 -11.55
CA PHE A 67 -11.57 8.32 -12.33
C PHE A 67 -12.78 8.05 -11.45
N VAL A 68 -12.69 7.09 -10.53
CA VAL A 68 -13.80 6.75 -9.63
C VAL A 68 -14.19 7.95 -8.76
N THR A 69 -13.21 8.68 -8.20
CA THR A 69 -13.48 9.85 -7.36
C THR A 69 -14.11 10.99 -8.17
N ALA A 70 -13.63 11.25 -9.38
CA ALA A 70 -14.19 12.28 -10.25
C ALA A 70 -15.63 11.96 -10.67
N VAL A 71 -15.88 10.70 -11.06
CA VAL A 71 -17.24 10.23 -11.42
C VAL A 71 -18.16 10.25 -10.22
N ALA A 72 -17.72 9.73 -9.07
CA ALA A 72 -18.52 9.73 -7.84
C ALA A 72 -18.85 11.14 -7.37
N GLY A 73 -17.90 12.07 -7.46
CA GLY A 73 -18.12 13.49 -7.13
C GLY A 73 -19.11 14.16 -8.08
N ASN A 74 -19.00 13.95 -9.38
CA ASN A 74 -19.96 14.47 -10.36
C ASN A 74 -21.35 13.88 -10.16
N PHE A 75 -21.45 12.59 -9.87
CA PHE A 75 -22.71 11.92 -9.62
C PHE A 75 -23.35 12.41 -8.29
N ALA A 76 -22.55 12.64 -7.28
CA ALA A 76 -23.03 13.19 -6.01
C ALA A 76 -23.61 14.61 -6.18
N ASP A 77 -23.00 15.43 -7.04
CA ASP A 77 -23.52 16.76 -7.35
C ASP A 77 -24.81 16.67 -8.19
N TYR A 78 -24.85 15.75 -9.15
CA TYR A 78 -26.08 15.49 -9.93
C TYR A 78 -27.27 15.14 -9.05
N LEU A 79 -27.09 14.27 -8.07
CA LEU A 79 -28.17 13.86 -7.13
C LEU A 79 -28.65 15.00 -6.22
N GLN A 80 -27.88 16.08 -6.11
CA GLN A 80 -28.18 17.23 -5.24
C GLN A 80 -28.50 18.50 -6.03
N ALA A 81 -28.40 18.44 -7.38
CA ALA A 81 -28.76 19.56 -8.23
C ALA A 81 -30.26 19.86 -8.12
N PRO A 82 -30.68 21.14 -7.97
CA PRO A 82 -32.08 21.50 -8.08
C PRO A 82 -32.62 21.21 -9.49
N ASP A 83 -33.90 20.85 -9.58
CA ASP A 83 -34.56 20.46 -10.85
C ASP A 83 -34.50 21.55 -11.94
N ASP A 84 -34.34 22.83 -11.55
CA ASP A 84 -34.29 23.98 -12.44
C ASP A 84 -32.91 24.27 -13.03
N VAL A 85 -31.85 23.58 -12.58
CA VAL A 85 -30.47 23.85 -13.00
C VAL A 85 -30.02 22.79 -14.01
N ARG A 86 -29.62 23.23 -15.21
CA ARG A 86 -28.94 22.35 -16.20
C ARG A 86 -27.62 21.88 -15.59
N TRP A 87 -27.59 20.64 -15.20
CA TRP A 87 -26.38 20.03 -14.66
C TRP A 87 -25.33 19.84 -15.80
N ALA A 88 -24.10 20.26 -15.56
CA ALA A 88 -22.98 20.07 -16.45
C ALA A 88 -21.89 19.26 -15.76
N ASN A 89 -21.30 18.30 -16.48
CA ASN A 89 -20.16 17.53 -15.97
C ASN A 89 -18.99 18.48 -15.69
N ASP A 90 -18.46 18.40 -14.48
CA ASP A 90 -17.27 19.13 -14.09
C ASP A 90 -16.02 18.27 -14.39
N ILE A 91 -15.39 18.54 -15.54
CA ILE A 91 -14.19 17.83 -15.99
C ILE A 91 -12.98 18.21 -15.11
N ASP A 92 -12.98 19.37 -14.49
CA ASP A 92 -11.90 19.84 -13.65
C ASP A 92 -11.70 18.93 -12.45
N LYS A 93 -12.74 18.20 -12.00
CA LYS A 93 -12.62 17.20 -10.94
C LYS A 93 -11.64 16.07 -11.27
N VAL A 94 -11.52 15.67 -12.55
CA VAL A 94 -10.52 14.68 -12.96
C VAL A 94 -9.12 15.23 -12.79
N SER A 95 -8.88 16.46 -13.22
CA SER A 95 -7.58 17.12 -13.11
C SER A 95 -7.18 17.33 -11.65
N TYR A 96 -8.10 17.80 -10.82
CA TYR A 96 -7.84 17.97 -9.38
C TYR A 96 -7.59 16.66 -8.66
N SER A 97 -8.35 15.59 -8.97
CA SER A 97 -8.09 14.27 -8.40
C SER A 97 -6.74 13.72 -8.84
N ALA A 98 -6.34 13.93 -10.10
CA ALA A 98 -5.03 13.51 -10.57
C ALA A 98 -3.89 14.21 -9.83
N ILE A 99 -3.96 15.54 -9.69
CA ILE A 99 -2.98 16.33 -8.94
C ILE A 99 -2.93 15.87 -7.48
N LEU A 100 -4.09 15.67 -6.85
CA LEU A 100 -4.19 15.27 -5.46
C LEU A 100 -3.55 13.89 -5.23
N PHE A 101 -3.99 12.86 -5.96
CA PHE A 101 -3.58 11.48 -5.70
C PHE A 101 -2.18 11.17 -6.20
N TYR A 102 -1.79 11.62 -7.40
CA TYR A 102 -0.42 11.46 -7.86
C TYR A 102 0.55 12.33 -7.07
N GLY A 103 0.16 13.56 -6.73
CA GLY A 103 0.96 14.42 -5.87
C GLY A 103 1.22 13.76 -4.51
N TYR A 104 0.17 13.22 -3.89
CA TYR A 104 0.33 12.52 -2.62
C TYR A 104 1.19 11.24 -2.74
N ALA A 105 0.91 10.38 -3.72
CA ALA A 105 1.62 9.13 -3.91
C ALA A 105 3.10 9.31 -4.25
N THR A 106 3.52 10.50 -4.70
CA THR A 106 4.91 10.83 -5.04
C THR A 106 5.58 11.75 -4.03
N VAL A 107 4.93 12.85 -3.64
CA VAL A 107 5.53 13.88 -2.76
C VAL A 107 5.73 13.34 -1.35
N VAL A 108 4.71 12.69 -0.77
CA VAL A 108 4.79 12.23 0.63
C VAL A 108 5.89 11.16 0.80
N PRO A 109 5.97 10.09 -0.01
CA PRO A 109 7.04 9.12 0.12
C PRO A 109 8.42 9.70 -0.23
N THR A 110 8.51 10.69 -1.12
CA THR A 110 9.79 11.35 -1.44
C THR A 110 10.31 12.16 -0.23
N VAL A 111 9.45 12.93 0.41
CA VAL A 111 9.81 13.67 1.64
C VAL A 111 10.17 12.72 2.77
N LEU A 112 9.41 11.63 2.93
CA LEU A 112 9.69 10.60 3.92
C LEU A 112 11.01 9.89 3.65
N TYR A 113 11.29 9.53 2.40
CA TYR A 113 12.57 8.96 1.98
C TYR A 113 13.74 9.87 2.34
N TRP A 114 13.64 11.16 2.02
CA TRP A 114 14.68 12.13 2.33
C TRP A 114 14.91 12.24 3.84
N MET A 115 13.84 12.28 4.61
CA MET A 115 13.90 12.33 6.08
C MET A 115 14.54 11.06 6.69
N LEU A 116 14.17 9.87 6.20
CA LEU A 116 14.72 8.59 6.65
C LEU A 116 16.18 8.41 6.21
N SER A 117 16.52 8.77 4.99
CA SER A 117 17.87 8.68 4.43
C SER A 117 18.88 9.55 5.21
N THR A 118 18.50 10.77 5.61
CA THR A 118 19.36 11.65 6.44
C THR A 118 19.61 11.08 7.85
N ARG A 119 18.80 10.10 8.29
CA ARG A 119 18.93 9.42 9.58
C ARG A 119 19.56 8.03 9.49
N GLY A 120 19.99 7.62 8.30
CA GLY A 120 20.67 6.34 8.08
C GLY A 120 19.74 5.12 7.94
N ALA A 121 18.43 5.33 7.83
CA ALA A 121 17.49 4.25 7.53
C ALA A 121 17.48 3.97 6.02
N ALA A 122 17.90 2.76 5.63
CA ALA A 122 18.04 2.36 4.23
C ALA A 122 16.73 1.72 3.71
N ILE A 123 15.76 2.55 3.33
CA ILE A 123 14.56 2.07 2.63
C ILE A 123 14.59 2.62 1.20
N PRO A 124 14.39 1.78 0.16
CA PRO A 124 14.29 2.26 -1.21
C PRO A 124 13.09 3.19 -1.39
N LEU A 125 13.27 4.31 -2.10
CA LEU A 125 12.19 5.25 -2.42
C LEU A 125 11.02 4.53 -3.12
N LEU A 126 11.34 3.61 -4.01
CA LEU A 126 10.39 2.86 -4.80
C LEU A 126 9.41 2.06 -3.91
N SER A 127 9.93 1.43 -2.86
CA SER A 127 9.11 0.67 -1.90
C SER A 127 8.15 1.58 -1.12
N LEU A 128 8.57 2.80 -0.79
CA LEU A 128 7.72 3.79 -0.15
C LEU A 128 6.61 4.27 -1.10
N VAL A 129 6.94 4.54 -2.37
CA VAL A 129 5.95 4.92 -3.39
C VAL A 129 4.92 3.79 -3.59
N CYS A 130 5.38 2.53 -3.63
CA CYS A 130 4.49 1.38 -3.70
C CYS A 130 3.57 1.28 -2.47
N LEU A 131 4.11 1.42 -1.27
CA LEU A 131 3.33 1.39 -0.03
C LEU A 131 2.23 2.45 -0.01
N TYR A 132 2.57 3.69 -0.36
CA TYR A 132 1.62 4.79 -0.41
C TYR A 132 0.58 4.61 -1.54
N GLY A 133 1.00 4.16 -2.71
CA GLY A 133 0.09 3.87 -3.82
C GLY A 133 -0.92 2.77 -3.49
N TYR A 134 -0.48 1.68 -2.89
CA TYR A 134 -1.39 0.61 -2.44
C TYR A 134 -2.31 1.07 -1.30
N SER A 135 -1.86 1.94 -0.42
CA SER A 135 -2.71 2.47 0.65
C SER A 135 -3.92 3.25 0.12
N LEU A 136 -3.82 3.83 -1.07
CA LEU A 136 -4.91 4.54 -1.73
C LEU A 136 -6.05 3.62 -2.22
N SER A 137 -5.83 2.31 -2.33
CA SER A 137 -6.85 1.36 -2.80
C SER A 137 -8.13 1.38 -1.96
N LEU A 138 -8.01 1.68 -0.66
CA LEU A 138 -9.14 1.78 0.26
C LEU A 138 -10.08 2.95 -0.05
N TYR A 139 -9.57 3.98 -0.72
CA TYR A 139 -10.40 5.11 -1.11
C TYR A 139 -11.27 4.83 -2.33
N ILE A 140 -11.01 3.77 -3.11
CA ILE A 140 -11.85 3.37 -4.25
C ILE A 140 -13.26 2.99 -3.77
N PRO A 141 -13.43 1.99 -2.88
CA PRO A 141 -14.76 1.67 -2.35
C PRO A 141 -15.33 2.82 -1.52
N ALA A 142 -14.51 3.58 -0.80
CA ALA A 142 -14.96 4.74 -0.04
C ALA A 142 -15.58 5.82 -0.95
N ALA A 143 -14.98 6.12 -2.10
CA ALA A 143 -15.52 7.08 -3.06
C ALA A 143 -16.88 6.63 -3.61
N VAL A 144 -17.04 5.34 -3.91
CA VAL A 144 -18.33 4.77 -4.34
C VAL A 144 -19.39 4.89 -3.25
N LEU A 145 -19.05 4.56 -2.01
CA LEU A 145 -19.97 4.68 -0.86
C LEU A 145 -20.37 6.14 -0.56
N CYS A 146 -19.50 7.10 -0.90
CA CYS A 146 -19.77 8.53 -0.77
C CYS A 146 -20.78 9.07 -1.80
N MET A 147 -21.19 8.28 -2.80
CA MET A 147 -22.28 8.67 -3.74
C MET A 147 -23.63 8.81 -3.02
N ILE A 148 -23.84 8.11 -1.89
CA ILE A 148 -25.05 8.21 -1.11
C ILE A 148 -25.25 9.65 -0.59
N PRO A 149 -26.40 10.31 -0.87
CA PRO A 149 -26.62 11.70 -0.54
C PRO A 149 -26.97 11.91 0.95
N SER A 150 -26.05 11.50 1.84
CA SER A 150 -26.18 11.71 3.28
C SER A 150 -24.89 12.32 3.82
N PRO A 151 -24.90 13.56 4.33
CA PRO A 151 -23.68 14.22 4.78
C PRO A 151 -23.01 13.48 5.95
N GLY A 152 -23.79 12.92 6.89
CA GLY A 152 -23.24 12.14 8.00
C GLY A 152 -22.59 10.84 7.54
N TRP A 153 -23.20 10.14 6.57
CA TRP A 153 -22.65 8.92 5.99
C TRP A 153 -21.31 9.16 5.28
N ARG A 154 -21.22 10.23 4.49
CA ARG A 154 -19.98 10.62 3.79
C ARG A 154 -18.85 10.90 4.77
N TRP A 155 -19.12 11.64 5.85
CA TRP A 155 -18.14 11.87 6.90
C TRP A 155 -17.67 10.55 7.53
N PHE A 156 -18.58 9.67 7.86
CA PHE A 156 -18.26 8.38 8.46
C PHE A 156 -17.36 7.54 7.55
N VAL A 157 -17.73 7.38 6.27
CA VAL A 157 -16.99 6.56 5.30
C VAL A 157 -15.58 7.12 5.08
N VAL A 158 -15.44 8.42 4.87
CA VAL A 158 -14.15 9.07 4.60
C VAL A 158 -13.23 9.01 5.83
N MET A 159 -13.79 9.24 7.02
CA MET A 159 -13.02 9.13 8.28
C MET A 159 -12.56 7.70 8.53
N LEU A 160 -13.42 6.72 8.28
CA LEU A 160 -13.08 5.31 8.42
C LEU A 160 -11.97 4.91 7.44
N ALA A 161 -12.08 5.28 6.16
CA ALA A 161 -11.06 5.03 5.17
C ALA A 161 -9.72 5.69 5.55
N GLY A 162 -9.75 6.94 6.02
CA GLY A 162 -8.57 7.66 6.50
C GLY A 162 -7.91 6.98 7.70
N LEU A 163 -8.69 6.49 8.67
CA LEU A 163 -8.17 5.77 9.83
C LEU A 163 -7.50 4.45 9.43
N ILE A 164 -8.15 3.66 8.57
CA ILE A 164 -7.61 2.37 8.12
C ILE A 164 -6.32 2.60 7.32
N THR A 165 -6.31 3.56 6.39
CA THR A 165 -5.13 3.90 5.59
C THR A 165 -3.98 4.42 6.46
N SER A 166 -4.26 5.30 7.42
CA SER A 166 -3.25 5.81 8.36
C SER A 166 -2.68 4.70 9.23
N SER A 167 -3.52 3.78 9.70
CA SER A 167 -3.08 2.62 10.49
C SER A 167 -2.21 1.68 9.65
N PHE A 168 -2.62 1.40 8.41
CA PHE A 168 -1.86 0.55 7.49
C PHE A 168 -0.45 1.11 7.24
N VAL A 169 -0.35 2.38 6.87
CA VAL A 169 0.94 3.04 6.62
C VAL A 169 1.77 3.14 7.91
N GLY A 170 1.14 3.52 9.03
CA GLY A 170 1.81 3.65 10.33
C GLY A 170 2.39 2.33 10.83
N LEU A 171 1.66 1.22 10.70
CA LEU A 171 2.13 -0.10 11.11
C LEU A 171 3.31 -0.58 10.26
N ASN A 172 3.23 -0.38 8.93
CA ASN A 172 4.32 -0.77 8.03
C ASN A 172 5.60 0.06 8.21
N LEU A 173 5.47 1.32 8.62
CA LEU A 173 6.62 2.22 8.81
C LEU A 173 7.10 2.31 10.25
N LYS A 174 6.48 1.58 11.20
CA LYS A 174 6.83 1.64 12.62
C LYS A 174 8.30 1.33 12.87
N GLN A 175 8.81 0.20 12.37
CA GLN A 175 10.20 -0.21 12.57
C GLN A 175 11.21 0.78 11.98
N PRO A 176 11.09 1.19 10.69
CA PRO A 176 12.01 2.17 10.11
C PRO A 176 11.96 3.52 10.81
N LEU A 177 10.79 3.95 11.29
CA LEU A 177 10.68 5.19 12.05
C LEU A 177 11.35 5.08 13.43
N GLU A 178 11.18 3.98 14.13
CA GLU A 178 11.86 3.73 15.41
C GLU A 178 13.37 3.67 15.26
N ALA A 179 13.88 3.07 14.18
CA ALA A 179 15.29 3.04 13.84
C ALA A 179 15.84 4.45 13.53
N ALA A 180 15.09 5.26 12.76
CA ALA A 180 15.49 6.61 12.40
C ALA A 180 15.35 7.63 13.54
N PHE A 181 14.41 7.41 14.46
CA PHE A 181 14.10 8.32 15.58
C PHE A 181 14.01 7.56 16.90
N PRO A 182 15.14 7.15 17.51
CA PRO A 182 15.13 6.44 18.77
C PRO A 182 14.42 7.23 19.88
N GLY A 183 13.39 6.63 20.48
CA GLY A 183 12.58 7.25 21.55
C GLY A 183 11.53 8.25 21.08
N LYS A 184 11.44 8.56 19.78
CA LYS A 184 10.42 9.44 19.19
C LYS A 184 9.64 8.78 18.04
N GLY A 185 9.80 7.48 17.83
CA GLY A 185 9.16 6.73 16.76
C GLY A 185 7.63 6.84 16.79
N ALA A 186 7.03 6.78 17.98
CA ALA A 186 5.58 6.95 18.14
C ALA A 186 5.08 8.35 17.75
N ALA A 187 5.85 9.41 18.06
CA ALA A 187 5.50 10.77 17.64
C ALA A 187 5.64 10.92 16.10
N ALA A 188 6.69 10.36 15.52
CA ALA A 188 6.90 10.38 14.07
C ALA A 188 5.80 9.61 13.31
N SER A 189 5.37 8.45 13.80
CA SER A 189 4.24 7.70 13.23
C SER A 189 2.91 8.45 13.38
N GLY A 190 2.71 9.17 14.49
CA GLY A 190 1.55 10.05 14.70
C GLY A 190 1.48 11.19 13.69
N VAL A 191 2.59 11.89 13.45
CA VAL A 191 2.67 12.95 12.42
C VAL A 191 2.39 12.37 11.04
N LEU A 192 2.94 11.20 10.72
CA LEU A 192 2.69 10.53 9.46
C LEU A 192 1.21 10.15 9.30
N GLY A 193 0.57 9.66 10.37
CA GLY A 193 -0.86 9.41 10.42
C GLY A 193 -1.70 10.66 10.14
N LEU A 194 -1.32 11.81 10.70
CA LEU A 194 -1.99 13.09 10.43
C LEU A 194 -1.85 13.52 8.96
N VAL A 195 -0.68 13.33 8.34
CA VAL A 195 -0.47 13.59 6.92
C VAL A 195 -1.37 12.70 6.06
N ASN A 196 -1.44 11.40 6.38
CA ASN A 196 -2.35 10.47 5.71
C ASN A 196 -3.82 10.86 5.88
N PHE A 197 -4.19 11.28 7.08
CA PHE A 197 -5.55 11.69 7.39
C PHE A 197 -5.97 12.98 6.66
N SER A 198 -5.02 13.86 6.36
CA SER A 198 -5.29 15.12 5.63
C SER A 198 -5.84 14.89 4.22
N ILE A 199 -5.49 13.77 3.57
CA ILE A 199 -6.09 13.37 2.29
C ILE A 199 -7.57 13.05 2.41
N ALA A 200 -7.96 12.28 3.44
CA ALA A 200 -9.36 11.99 3.70
C ALA A 200 -10.15 13.29 3.85
N PHE A 201 -9.59 14.25 4.60
CA PHE A 201 -10.18 15.56 4.78
C PHE A 201 -10.28 16.35 3.47
N GLY A 202 -9.21 16.36 2.66
CA GLY A 202 -9.20 16.99 1.33
C GLY A 202 -10.25 16.42 0.39
N LEU A 203 -10.40 15.08 0.36
CA LEU A 203 -11.45 14.40 -0.41
C LEU A 203 -12.85 14.86 -0.02
N LYS A 204 -13.13 14.93 1.30
CA LYS A 204 -14.44 15.38 1.78
C LYS A 204 -14.72 16.82 1.42
N LEU A 205 -13.76 17.73 1.61
CA LEU A 205 -13.95 19.15 1.38
C LEU A 205 -14.11 19.51 -0.09
N TYR A 206 -13.44 18.80 -0.99
CA TYR A 206 -13.44 19.15 -2.41
C TYR A 206 -14.48 18.39 -3.21
N PHE A 207 -14.53 17.05 -3.09
CA PHE A 207 -15.39 16.20 -3.92
C PHE A 207 -16.78 15.98 -3.36
N PHE A 208 -16.96 16.10 -2.06
CA PHE A 208 -18.22 15.80 -1.37
C PHE A 208 -18.62 16.95 -0.45
N LYS A 209 -18.65 18.15 -1.01
CA LYS A 209 -18.92 19.40 -0.26
C LYS A 209 -20.27 19.43 0.46
N TYR A 210 -21.25 18.77 -0.09
CA TYR A 210 -22.64 18.82 0.38
C TYR A 210 -23.02 17.56 1.18
#